data_aaee67995a952c8803962742720fb4d9
#
_entry.id   aaee67995a952c8803962742720fb4d9
#
_cell.length_a   1.000
_cell.length_b   1.000
_cell.length_c   1.000
_cell.angle_alpha   90.00
_cell.angle_beta   90.00
_cell.angle_gamma   90.00
#
_symmetry.space_group_name_H-M   'P 1'
#
loop_
_entity.id
_entity.type
_entity.pdbx_description
1 polymer ?
#
loop_
_entity_poly.entity_id
_entity_poly.type
_entity_poly.pdbx_seq_one_letter_code
_entity_poly.pdbx_strand_id
1 'polypeptide(L)'
;MKHFRIILASALAIAATNATAIDVNTTGSAQWVCGGAGEQERIQLKGLESEATTELMFVSGKRGGYLADVDFVVRDHKGGTELQGRAGGPKCLLTVPAGRYRVDASHEGAKRSANFQVTRAPGNPTRTVLTFPGDPSETIAPLAQEKAGVKVK
;
A
#
# COMPACT_ATOMS: atom_id res chain seq x y z
N MET A 1 29.60 15.77 63.51
CA MET A 1 28.79 14.71 62.93
C MET A 1 28.25 15.22 61.58
N LYS A 2 28.83 14.80 60.44
CA LYS A 2 28.48 15.24 59.14
C LYS A 2 27.48 14.22 58.51
N HIS A 3 26.21 14.64 58.33
CA HIS A 3 25.20 13.82 57.69
C HIS A 3 25.38 13.86 56.18
N PHE A 4 25.85 12.75 55.62
CA PHE A 4 25.98 12.54 54.17
C PHE A 4 24.61 12.11 53.62
N ARG A 5 23.90 13.00 52.93
CA ARG A 5 22.64 12.69 52.25
C ARG A 5 22.95 12.14 50.85
N ILE A 6 22.74 10.86 50.66
CA ILE A 6 22.80 10.20 49.34
C ILE A 6 21.49 10.50 48.62
N ILE A 7 21.54 11.31 47.53
CA ILE A 7 20.41 11.54 46.63
C ILE A 7 20.49 10.44 45.56
N LEU A 8 19.55 9.49 45.61
CA LEU A 8 19.37 8.47 44.60
C LEU A 8 18.62 9.11 43.42
N ALA A 9 19.33 9.45 42.33
CA ALA A 9 18.72 9.91 41.10
C ALA A 9 18.23 8.70 40.29
N SER A 10 16.92 8.45 40.30
CA SER A 10 16.29 7.46 39.43
C SER A 10 16.22 7.99 38.02
N ALA A 11 17.08 7.47 37.12
CA ALA A 11 16.99 7.74 35.68
C ALA A 11 15.82 6.95 35.10
N LEU A 12 14.73 7.63 34.76
CA LEU A 12 13.60 7.08 34.03
C LEU A 12 13.99 6.97 32.56
N ALA A 13 14.33 5.78 32.07
CA ALA A 13 14.58 5.54 30.68
C ALA A 13 13.23 5.52 29.93
N ILE A 14 12.92 6.60 29.21
CA ILE A 14 11.78 6.67 28.30
C ILE A 14 12.19 5.90 27.05
N ALA A 15 11.66 4.70 26.88
CA ALA A 15 11.76 3.97 25.61
C ALA A 15 10.91 4.69 24.57
N ALA A 16 11.55 5.43 23.65
CA ALA A 16 10.88 6.01 22.51
C ALA A 16 10.49 4.87 21.55
N THR A 17 9.22 4.51 21.53
CA THR A 17 8.67 3.63 20.51
C THR A 17 8.59 4.44 19.21
N ASN A 18 9.47 4.13 18.27
CA ASN A 18 9.38 4.67 16.91
C ASN A 18 8.14 4.06 16.22
N ALA A 19 7.00 4.71 16.34
CA ALA A 19 5.87 4.43 15.49
C ALA A 19 6.19 4.99 14.11
N THR A 20 6.43 4.12 13.12
CA THR A 20 6.52 4.53 11.72
C THR A 20 5.16 5.02 11.28
N ALA A 21 5.03 6.34 11.14
CA ALA A 21 3.83 6.95 10.56
C ALA A 21 3.88 6.78 9.05
N ILE A 22 2.72 6.49 8.44
CA ILE A 22 2.58 6.51 6.98
C ILE A 22 2.62 7.96 6.52
N ASP A 23 3.46 8.25 5.52
CA ASP A 23 3.60 9.59 4.97
C ASP A 23 2.44 9.91 4.00
N VAL A 24 1.66 10.94 4.32
CA VAL A 24 0.67 11.50 3.41
C VAL A 24 1.35 12.53 2.52
N ASN A 25 1.29 12.30 1.22
CA ASN A 25 1.86 13.17 0.21
C ASN A 25 0.78 14.09 -0.38
N THR A 26 1.14 15.32 -0.69
CA THR A 26 0.23 16.33 -1.25
C THR A 26 0.82 16.94 -2.51
N THR A 27 0.01 17.02 -3.57
CA THR A 27 0.36 17.69 -4.82
C THR A 27 -0.84 18.54 -5.26
N GLY A 28 -0.74 19.86 -5.11
CA GLY A 28 -1.88 20.76 -5.36
C GLY A 28 -3.06 20.44 -4.45
N SER A 29 -4.21 20.10 -5.04
CA SER A 29 -5.42 19.68 -4.32
C SER A 29 -5.51 18.16 -4.12
N ALA A 30 -4.59 17.40 -4.69
CA ALA A 30 -4.56 15.94 -4.61
C ALA A 30 -3.68 15.48 -3.45
N GLN A 31 -4.13 14.45 -2.75
CA GLN A 31 -3.38 13.78 -1.68
C GLN A 31 -3.31 12.29 -1.96
N TRP A 32 -2.23 11.67 -1.51
CA TRP A 32 -2.10 10.23 -1.59
C TRP A 32 -1.23 9.67 -0.46
N VAL A 33 -1.51 8.44 -0.10
CA VAL A 33 -0.76 7.66 0.88
C VAL A 33 -0.72 6.22 0.43
N CYS A 34 0.45 5.60 0.48
CA CYS A 34 0.64 4.19 0.12
C CYS A 34 1.24 3.40 1.27
N GLY A 35 0.93 2.11 1.32
CA GLY A 35 1.44 1.20 2.34
C GLY A 35 0.71 -0.15 2.29
N GLY A 36 0.60 -0.80 3.45
CA GLY A 36 -0.12 -2.05 3.61
C GLY A 36 0.76 -3.29 3.49
N ALA A 37 2.09 -3.13 3.44
CA ALA A 37 3.04 -4.24 3.52
C ALA A 37 3.05 -4.85 4.93
N GLY A 38 2.95 -4.02 5.98
CA GLY A 38 2.89 -4.44 7.37
C GLY A 38 1.49 -4.32 7.99
N GLU A 39 1.29 -4.95 9.15
CA GLU A 39 0.01 -4.89 9.87
C GLU A 39 -0.31 -3.47 10.35
N GLN A 40 0.67 -2.77 10.90
CA GLN A 40 0.51 -1.40 11.38
C GLN A 40 0.10 -0.44 10.26
N GLU A 41 0.73 -0.55 9.09
CA GLU A 41 0.38 0.23 7.92
C GLU A 41 -1.04 -0.07 7.44
N ARG A 42 -1.47 -1.33 7.46
CA ARG A 42 -2.86 -1.71 7.11
C ARG A 42 -3.88 -1.08 8.04
N ILE A 43 -3.59 -1.04 9.35
CA ILE A 43 -4.45 -0.40 10.34
C ILE A 43 -4.54 1.11 10.09
N GLN A 44 -3.40 1.76 9.83
CA GLN A 44 -3.34 3.20 9.55
C GLN A 44 -4.08 3.55 8.26
N LEU A 45 -3.84 2.80 7.17
CA LEU A 45 -4.57 2.98 5.90
C LEU A 45 -6.08 2.81 6.07
N LYS A 46 -6.51 1.83 6.86
CA LYS A 46 -7.93 1.62 7.13
C LYS A 46 -8.58 2.83 7.80
N GLY A 47 -7.86 3.50 8.69
CA GLY A 47 -8.31 4.75 9.31
C GLY A 47 -8.48 5.90 8.31
N LEU A 48 -7.72 5.89 7.21
CA LEU A 48 -7.75 6.95 6.17
C LEU A 48 -8.73 6.66 5.03
N GLU A 49 -9.30 5.46 4.94
CA GLU A 49 -10.25 5.09 3.87
C GLU A 49 -11.46 6.04 3.78
N SER A 50 -11.90 6.56 4.91
CA SER A 50 -13.04 7.50 4.96
C SER A 50 -12.76 8.84 4.31
N GLU A 51 -11.50 9.19 4.11
CA GLU A 51 -11.06 10.45 3.48
C GLU A 51 -10.68 10.27 2.01
N ALA A 52 -10.56 9.01 1.56
CA ALA A 52 -10.15 8.68 0.20
C ALA A 52 -11.34 8.67 -0.78
N THR A 53 -11.05 9.06 -2.02
CA THR A 53 -11.98 8.97 -3.16
C THR A 53 -11.68 7.76 -4.06
N THR A 54 -10.45 7.27 -4.04
CA THR A 54 -9.99 6.15 -4.87
C THR A 54 -8.95 5.32 -4.11
N GLU A 55 -9.02 4.01 -4.33
CA GLU A 55 -8.03 3.03 -3.88
C GLU A 55 -7.36 2.39 -5.08
N LEU A 56 -6.04 2.50 -5.18
CA LEU A 56 -5.25 1.72 -6.13
C LEU A 56 -4.67 0.51 -5.42
N MET A 57 -4.72 -0.64 -6.09
CA MET A 57 -4.15 -1.89 -5.59
C MET A 57 -3.17 -2.44 -6.63
N PHE A 58 -1.94 -2.74 -6.21
CA PHE A 58 -0.90 -3.31 -7.05
C PHE A 58 -0.67 -4.78 -6.69
N VAL A 59 -0.87 -5.65 -7.68
CA VAL A 59 -0.77 -7.10 -7.48
C VAL A 59 0.01 -7.77 -8.61
N SER A 60 0.63 -8.90 -8.33
CA SER A 60 1.37 -9.71 -9.30
C SER A 60 0.69 -11.05 -9.55
N GLY A 61 0.89 -11.55 -10.76
CA GLY A 61 0.49 -12.89 -11.15
C GLY A 61 -1.01 -13.16 -11.07
N LYS A 62 -1.39 -14.39 -11.36
CA LYS A 62 -2.79 -14.84 -11.36
C LYS A 62 -3.36 -14.98 -9.95
N ARG A 63 -2.51 -15.12 -8.94
CA ARG A 63 -2.90 -15.28 -7.54
C ARG A 63 -3.07 -13.98 -6.79
N GLY A 64 -2.72 -12.84 -7.41
CA GLY A 64 -2.86 -11.52 -6.81
C GLY A 64 -1.88 -11.29 -5.66
N GLY A 65 -0.62 -11.74 -5.77
CA GLY A 65 0.42 -11.41 -4.80
C GLY A 65 0.57 -9.89 -4.66
N TYR A 66 0.75 -9.40 -3.46
CA TYR A 66 0.88 -7.97 -3.20
C TYR A 66 2.25 -7.45 -3.66
N LEU A 67 2.25 -6.30 -4.34
CA LEU A 67 3.46 -5.62 -4.80
C LEU A 67 3.75 -4.37 -4.00
N ALA A 68 5.03 -4.15 -3.73
CA ALA A 68 5.59 -2.89 -3.28
C ALA A 68 6.51 -2.32 -4.36
N ASP A 69 7.06 -1.14 -4.13
CA ASP A 69 8.01 -0.48 -5.04
C ASP A 69 7.49 -0.26 -6.47
N VAL A 70 6.21 0.07 -6.57
CA VAL A 70 5.55 0.42 -7.85
C VAL A 70 5.62 1.92 -8.07
N ASP A 71 6.25 2.36 -9.15
CA ASP A 71 6.21 3.76 -9.58
C ASP A 71 4.88 4.02 -10.30
N PHE A 72 4.20 5.11 -9.98
CA PHE A 72 2.92 5.44 -10.60
C PHE A 72 2.74 6.94 -10.85
N VAL A 73 1.95 7.24 -11.87
CA VAL A 73 1.52 8.60 -12.24
C VAL A 73 0.03 8.58 -12.50
N VAL A 74 -0.69 9.49 -11.87
CA VAL A 74 -2.12 9.72 -12.13
C VAL A 74 -2.27 11.00 -12.92
N ARG A 75 -2.99 10.92 -14.03
CA ARG A 75 -3.28 12.05 -14.92
C ARG A 75 -4.77 12.26 -15.03
N ASP A 76 -5.17 13.53 -15.15
CA ASP A 76 -6.53 13.91 -15.51
C ASP A 76 -6.85 13.57 -16.97
N HIS A 77 -8.10 13.76 -17.37
CA HIS A 77 -8.56 13.52 -18.76
C HIS A 77 -7.94 14.46 -19.81
N LYS A 78 -7.30 15.56 -19.38
CA LYS A 78 -6.56 16.49 -20.24
C LYS A 78 -5.09 16.13 -20.36
N GLY A 79 -4.64 15.09 -19.64
CA GLY A 79 -3.26 14.63 -19.62
C GLY A 79 -2.36 15.36 -18.60
N GLY A 80 -2.93 16.25 -17.80
CA GLY A 80 -2.21 16.89 -16.69
C GLY A 80 -1.89 15.88 -15.59
N THR A 81 -0.68 15.97 -15.02
CA THR A 81 -0.29 15.15 -13.88
C THR A 81 -0.94 15.69 -12.62
N GLU A 82 -1.84 14.92 -12.00
CA GLU A 82 -2.44 15.23 -10.71
C GLU A 82 -1.52 14.84 -9.56
N LEU A 83 -0.95 13.64 -9.64
CA LEU A 83 -0.01 13.15 -8.65
C LEU A 83 0.91 12.07 -9.23
N GLN A 84 2.06 11.92 -8.62
CA GLN A 84 3.02 10.87 -8.95
C GLN A 84 3.80 10.46 -7.71
N GLY A 85 4.22 9.20 -7.67
CA GLY A 85 4.99 8.70 -6.56
C GLY A 85 5.43 7.26 -6.74
N ARG A 86 6.01 6.75 -5.67
CA ARG A 86 6.40 5.35 -5.53
C ARG A 86 5.64 4.74 -4.37
N ALA A 87 4.94 3.66 -4.64
CA ALA A 87 4.16 2.93 -3.65
C ALA A 87 5.08 2.00 -2.86
N GLY A 88 5.31 2.30 -1.57
CA GLY A 88 6.06 1.44 -0.66
C GLY A 88 5.32 0.17 -0.24
N GLY A 89 4.06 0.03 -0.63
CA GLY A 89 3.22 -1.14 -0.36
C GLY A 89 2.13 -1.30 -1.41
N PRO A 90 1.33 -2.36 -1.31
CA PRO A 90 0.39 -2.77 -2.37
C PRO A 90 -0.83 -1.87 -2.53
N LYS A 91 -1.12 -1.04 -1.55
CA LYS A 91 -2.33 -0.24 -1.48
C LYS A 91 -2.01 1.24 -1.41
N CYS A 92 -2.61 2.03 -2.30
CA CYS A 92 -2.60 3.49 -2.25
C CYS A 92 -4.01 4.03 -2.13
N LEU A 93 -4.21 4.92 -1.18
CA LEU A 93 -5.42 5.72 -1.04
C LEU A 93 -5.17 7.09 -1.64
N LEU A 94 -6.05 7.54 -2.51
CA LEU A 94 -5.98 8.83 -3.17
C LEU A 94 -7.22 9.66 -2.83
N THR A 95 -6.99 10.93 -2.60
CA THR A 95 -8.04 11.96 -2.51
C THR A 95 -7.82 12.93 -3.66
N VAL A 96 -8.62 12.79 -4.71
CA VAL A 96 -8.57 13.62 -5.92
C VAL A 96 -9.97 14.18 -6.21
N PRO A 97 -10.08 15.35 -6.86
CA PRO A 97 -11.37 15.92 -7.25
C PRO A 97 -12.21 14.98 -8.11
N ALA A 98 -13.52 15.20 -8.17
CA ALA A 98 -14.39 14.46 -9.07
C ALA A 98 -13.93 14.64 -10.53
N GLY A 99 -13.84 13.55 -11.28
CA GLY A 99 -13.33 13.56 -12.64
C GLY A 99 -12.95 12.19 -13.18
N ARG A 100 -12.45 12.18 -14.41
CA ARG A 100 -11.89 10.99 -15.05
C ARG A 100 -10.39 11.05 -15.05
N TYR A 101 -9.76 9.94 -14.69
CA TYR A 101 -8.33 9.81 -14.50
C TYR A 101 -7.80 8.57 -15.18
N ARG A 102 -6.50 8.61 -15.47
CA ARG A 102 -5.71 7.47 -15.89
C ARG A 102 -4.54 7.32 -14.92
N VAL A 103 -4.32 6.09 -14.46
CA VAL A 103 -3.10 5.72 -13.74
C VAL A 103 -2.20 4.93 -14.69
N ASP A 104 -0.95 5.35 -14.79
CA ASP A 104 0.14 4.62 -15.45
C ASP A 104 1.10 4.19 -14.36
N ALA A 105 1.39 2.89 -14.26
CA ALA A 105 2.26 2.33 -13.24
C ALA A 105 3.31 1.42 -13.85
N SER A 106 4.47 1.35 -13.20
CA SER A 106 5.59 0.50 -13.61
C SER A 106 6.24 -0.20 -12.43
N HIS A 107 6.58 -1.46 -12.62
CA HIS A 107 7.26 -2.29 -11.65
C HIS A 107 8.21 -3.24 -12.39
N GLU A 108 9.52 -3.20 -12.05
CA GLU A 108 10.55 -4.07 -12.66
C GLU A 108 10.50 -4.09 -14.20
N GLY A 109 10.30 -2.94 -14.82
CA GLY A 109 10.20 -2.80 -16.28
C GLY A 109 8.84 -3.13 -16.89
N ALA A 110 7.96 -3.81 -16.18
CA ALA A 110 6.59 -4.04 -16.62
C ALA A 110 5.74 -2.77 -16.43
N LYS A 111 4.90 -2.45 -17.41
CA LYS A 111 4.02 -1.27 -17.37
C LYS A 111 2.56 -1.71 -17.37
N ARG A 112 1.74 -1.00 -16.61
CA ARG A 112 0.28 -1.17 -16.56
C ARG A 112 -0.40 0.17 -16.53
N SER A 113 -1.58 0.22 -17.11
CA SER A 113 -2.43 1.41 -17.12
C SER A 113 -3.87 1.02 -16.84
N ALA A 114 -4.58 1.87 -16.14
CA ALA A 114 -6.00 1.74 -15.91
C ALA A 114 -6.66 3.12 -15.92
N ASN A 115 -7.91 3.17 -16.37
CA ASN A 115 -8.75 4.36 -16.25
C ASN A 115 -9.68 4.18 -15.05
N PHE A 116 -9.93 5.26 -14.33
CA PHE A 116 -10.90 5.28 -13.25
C PHE A 116 -11.65 6.60 -13.22
N GLN A 117 -12.79 6.60 -12.57
CA GLN A 117 -13.64 7.77 -12.42
C GLN A 117 -13.97 8.01 -10.96
N VAL A 118 -13.78 9.23 -10.52
CA VAL A 118 -14.20 9.71 -9.21
C VAL A 118 -15.51 10.46 -9.36
N THR A 119 -16.59 9.90 -8.82
CA THR A 119 -17.95 10.48 -8.91
C THR A 119 -18.52 10.82 -7.54
N ARG A 120 -17.86 10.38 -6.47
CA ARG A 120 -18.39 10.44 -5.12
C ARG A 120 -17.50 11.27 -4.20
N ALA A 121 -18.12 11.79 -3.15
CA ALA A 121 -17.40 12.35 -2.02
C ALA A 121 -16.55 11.28 -1.32
N PRO A 122 -15.52 11.65 -0.54
CA PRO A 122 -14.74 10.73 0.28
C PRO A 122 -15.60 9.83 1.15
N GLY A 123 -15.10 8.64 1.49
CA GLY A 123 -15.74 7.70 2.41
C GLY A 123 -16.13 6.34 1.82
N ASN A 124 -16.15 6.22 0.50
CA ASN A 124 -16.32 4.93 -0.17
C ASN A 124 -15.47 4.93 -1.45
N PRO A 125 -14.15 4.70 -1.32
CA PRO A 125 -13.22 4.81 -2.44
C PRO A 125 -13.52 3.77 -3.52
N THR A 126 -13.47 4.21 -4.78
CA THR A 126 -13.53 3.29 -5.92
C THR A 126 -12.22 2.53 -6.02
N ARG A 127 -12.27 1.20 -6.03
CA ARG A 127 -11.08 0.36 -6.14
C ARG A 127 -10.68 0.14 -7.60
N THR A 128 -9.40 0.39 -7.90
CA THR A 128 -8.78 0.09 -9.19
C THR A 128 -7.58 -0.83 -8.96
N VAL A 129 -7.59 -2.01 -9.59
CA VAL A 129 -6.54 -3.02 -9.43
C VAL A 129 -5.66 -3.03 -10.68
N LEU A 130 -4.34 -2.91 -10.48
CA LEU A 130 -3.34 -3.05 -11.53
C LEU A 130 -2.59 -4.37 -11.32
N THR A 131 -2.77 -5.32 -12.24
CA THR A 131 -2.15 -6.63 -12.17
C THR A 131 -0.91 -6.67 -13.05
N PHE A 132 0.24 -6.89 -12.45
CA PHE A 132 1.52 -7.04 -13.12
C PHE A 132 1.80 -8.53 -13.42
N PRO A 133 2.71 -8.83 -14.35
CA PRO A 133 3.16 -10.20 -14.54
C PRO A 133 3.73 -10.75 -13.22
N GLY A 134 3.40 -12.00 -12.91
CA GLY A 134 4.05 -12.71 -11.81
C GLY A 134 5.47 -13.13 -12.18
N ASP A 135 6.29 -13.44 -11.20
CA ASP A 135 7.59 -14.05 -11.42
C ASP A 135 7.40 -15.37 -12.21
N PRO A 136 8.17 -15.62 -13.27
CA PRO A 136 8.14 -16.89 -13.99
C PRO A 136 8.39 -18.11 -13.06
N SER A 137 9.07 -17.91 -11.95
CA SER A 137 9.29 -18.95 -10.92
C SER A 137 8.03 -19.26 -10.11
N GLU A 138 7.01 -18.43 -10.12
CA GLU A 138 5.67 -18.70 -9.54
C GLU A 138 4.85 -19.73 -10.35
N THR A 139 5.38 -20.27 -11.43
CA THR A 139 4.81 -21.45 -12.05
C THR A 139 5.01 -22.61 -11.08
N ILE A 140 4.11 -22.71 -10.10
CA ILE A 140 4.09 -23.84 -9.18
C ILE A 140 3.98 -25.08 -10.04
N ALA A 141 5.01 -25.95 -9.96
CA ALA A 141 4.87 -27.31 -10.35
C ALA A 141 3.55 -27.84 -9.76
N PRO A 142 2.67 -28.47 -10.56
CA PRO A 142 1.43 -29.02 -10.01
C PRO A 142 1.83 -29.87 -8.82
N LEU A 143 1.21 -29.59 -7.66
CA LEU A 143 1.38 -30.41 -6.48
C LEU A 143 1.22 -31.84 -6.95
N ALA A 144 2.31 -32.61 -6.95
CA ALA A 144 2.24 -34.02 -7.21
C ALA A 144 1.17 -34.56 -6.26
N GLN A 145 0.06 -35.01 -6.84
CA GLN A 145 -0.96 -35.72 -6.07
C GLN A 145 -0.26 -36.95 -5.55
N GLU A 146 0.16 -36.89 -4.32
CA GLU A 146 0.59 -38.04 -3.57
C GLU A 146 -0.60 -38.98 -3.53
N LYS A 147 -0.58 -39.97 -4.44
CA LYS A 147 -1.50 -41.08 -4.39
C LYS A 147 -1.15 -41.86 -3.11
N ALA A 148 -1.78 -41.47 -2.02
CA ALA A 148 -1.85 -42.32 -0.85
C ALA A 148 -2.61 -43.60 -1.25
N GLY A 149 -1.86 -44.58 -1.67
CA GLY A 149 -2.34 -45.96 -1.87
C GLY A 149 -2.65 -46.53 -0.50
N VAL A 150 -3.85 -46.34 -0.02
CA VAL A 150 -4.38 -47.12 1.11
C VAL A 150 -4.69 -48.51 0.57
N LYS A 151 -3.77 -49.46 0.73
CA LYS A 151 -4.10 -50.88 0.68
C LYS A 151 -4.81 -51.25 1.98
N VAL A 152 -6.11 -51.35 1.92
CA VAL A 152 -6.90 -52.05 2.96
C VAL A 152 -6.74 -53.55 2.67
N LYS A 153 -6.23 -54.28 3.67
CA LYS A 153 -6.17 -55.73 3.68
C LYS A 153 -7.32 -56.25 4.55
#